data_9d745f32fd429174f380231e801071c4
#
_entry.id   9d745f32fd429174f380231e801071c4
#
_cell.length_a   1.000
_cell.length_b   1.000
_cell.length_c   1.000
_cell.angle_alpha   90.00
_cell.angle_beta   90.00
_cell.angle_gamma   90.00
#
_symmetry.space_group_name_H-M   'P 1'
#
loop_
_entity.id
_entity.type
_entity.pdbx_description
1 polymer ?
#
loop_
_entity_poly.entity_id
_entity_poly.type
_entity_poly.pdbx_seq_one_letter_code
_entity_poly.pdbx_strand_id
1 'polypeptide(L)'
;MPGIILEGGTFRPIFSAGVMDALLDEDIMFPYMIGVSAGICDGFSYISKQKERNLKILMNHRNDKRYMGAGNLLKERSLFGLDFVYDTIPNKLYPFDWKTFNEYKGTIKVGVTNAWTGKAEYKDGMKLDKKCTMLRATCAIPFAFPTIKVDGKPYYDGGIADTIPIRRSIEDGNDKNLIVLTRPEGYRKELSKSNKAAAKL
;
A
#
# COMPACT_ATOMS: atom_id res chain seq x y z
N MET A 1 -20.02 9.75 -2.21
CA MET A 1 -18.94 10.74 -2.45
C MET A 1 -17.99 10.18 -3.51
N PRO A 2 -17.20 11.01 -4.24
CA PRO A 2 -16.19 10.45 -5.14
C PRO A 2 -15.05 9.79 -4.34
N GLY A 3 -14.65 8.59 -4.76
CA GLY A 3 -13.56 7.84 -4.17
C GLY A 3 -12.43 7.57 -5.16
N ILE A 4 -11.19 7.41 -4.65
CA ILE A 4 -10.07 6.90 -5.41
C ILE A 4 -9.67 5.51 -4.88
N ILE A 5 -9.51 4.55 -5.80
CA ILE A 5 -9.18 3.16 -5.49
C ILE A 5 -7.81 2.83 -6.08
N LEU A 6 -6.88 2.38 -5.25
CA LEU A 6 -5.49 2.16 -5.63
C LEU A 6 -5.16 0.65 -5.61
N GLU A 7 -4.89 0.10 -6.80
CA GLU A 7 -4.43 -1.30 -6.93
C GLU A 7 -3.01 -1.45 -6.38
N GLY A 8 -2.73 -2.56 -5.69
CA GLY A 8 -1.39 -2.94 -5.26
C GLY A 8 -0.48 -3.42 -6.39
N GLY A 9 0.78 -3.75 -6.06
CA GLY A 9 1.64 -4.35 -7.10
C GLY A 9 3.14 -4.14 -6.97
N THR A 10 3.69 -4.12 -5.79
CA THR A 10 5.12 -3.93 -5.50
C THR A 10 5.66 -2.61 -6.08
N PHE A 11 6.27 -2.63 -7.27
CA PHE A 11 6.82 -1.43 -7.92
C PHE A 11 5.89 -0.81 -8.98
N ARG A 12 4.84 -1.53 -9.40
CA ARG A 12 3.92 -1.03 -10.43
C ARG A 12 3.11 0.19 -9.99
N PRO A 13 2.74 0.36 -8.70
CA PRO A 13 2.02 1.54 -8.23
C PRO A 13 2.75 2.87 -8.42
N ILE A 14 4.02 2.87 -8.87
CA ILE A 14 4.67 4.11 -9.32
C ILE A 14 3.87 4.83 -10.43
N PHE A 15 3.10 4.08 -11.23
CA PHE A 15 2.11 4.66 -12.15
C PHE A 15 1.02 5.40 -11.40
N SER A 16 0.50 4.78 -10.33
CA SER A 16 -0.53 5.40 -9.47
C SER A 16 0.00 6.65 -8.77
N ALA A 17 1.28 6.64 -8.36
CA ALA A 17 1.93 7.83 -7.82
C ALA A 17 1.94 8.98 -8.83
N GLY A 18 2.26 8.70 -10.11
CA GLY A 18 2.21 9.70 -11.19
C GLY A 18 0.81 10.25 -11.43
N VAL A 19 -0.23 9.39 -11.39
CA VAL A 19 -1.64 9.84 -11.47
C VAL A 19 -1.98 10.77 -10.31
N MET A 20 -1.58 10.41 -9.08
CA MET A 20 -1.84 11.23 -7.90
C MET A 20 -1.05 12.55 -7.92
N ASP A 21 0.17 12.56 -8.45
CA ASP A 21 0.94 13.78 -8.65
C ASP A 21 0.26 14.72 -9.65
N ALA A 22 -0.31 14.19 -10.74
CA ALA A 22 -1.09 14.97 -11.69
C ALA A 22 -2.39 15.53 -11.07
N LEU A 23 -3.06 14.76 -10.20
CA LEU A 23 -4.21 15.27 -9.45
C LEU A 23 -3.82 16.41 -8.50
N LEU A 24 -2.64 16.33 -7.87
CA LEU A 24 -2.12 17.44 -7.03
C LEU A 24 -1.81 18.69 -7.85
N ASP A 25 -1.35 18.57 -9.10
CA ASP A 25 -1.12 19.72 -9.99
C ASP A 25 -2.41 20.47 -10.33
N GLU A 26 -3.53 19.77 -10.34
CA GLU A 26 -4.86 20.33 -10.61
C GLU A 26 -5.64 20.65 -9.30
N ASP A 27 -4.97 20.65 -8.13
CA ASP A 27 -5.59 20.85 -6.81
C ASP A 27 -6.77 19.90 -6.52
N ILE A 28 -6.78 18.71 -7.16
CA ILE A 28 -7.81 17.70 -6.94
C ILE A 28 -7.41 16.81 -5.77
N MET A 29 -8.23 16.81 -4.71
CA MET A 29 -8.09 15.93 -3.54
C MET A 29 -9.37 15.11 -3.34
N PHE A 30 -9.28 13.79 -3.45
CA PHE A 30 -10.42 12.92 -3.23
C PHE A 30 -10.79 12.88 -1.74
N PRO A 31 -12.07 12.97 -1.39
CA PRO A 31 -12.53 12.89 0.01
C PRO A 31 -12.52 11.47 0.58
N TYR A 32 -12.37 10.45 -0.27
CA TYR A 32 -12.27 9.04 0.11
C TYR A 32 -11.18 8.35 -0.70
N MET A 33 -10.30 7.64 -0.01
CA MET A 33 -9.25 6.83 -0.60
C MET A 33 -9.24 5.42 -0.01
N ILE A 34 -9.16 4.42 -0.87
CA ILE A 34 -9.01 3.02 -0.47
C ILE A 34 -8.00 2.32 -1.38
N GLY A 35 -7.22 1.42 -0.81
CA GLY A 35 -6.28 0.63 -1.60
C GLY A 35 -5.56 -0.40 -0.76
N VAL A 36 -4.63 -1.10 -1.41
CA VAL A 36 -3.87 -2.20 -0.82
C VAL A 36 -2.39 -2.11 -1.18
N SER A 37 -1.54 -2.68 -0.33
CA SER A 37 -0.11 -2.87 -0.63
C SER A 37 0.59 -1.55 -1.03
N ALA A 38 1.52 -1.59 -1.99
CA ALA A 38 2.25 -0.42 -2.44
C ALA A 38 1.33 0.69 -3.00
N GLY A 39 0.15 0.35 -3.55
CA GLY A 39 -0.79 1.35 -4.06
C GLY A 39 -1.27 2.31 -2.97
N ILE A 40 -1.72 1.77 -1.85
CA ILE A 40 -2.15 2.62 -0.73
C ILE A 40 -0.97 3.34 -0.07
N CYS A 41 0.23 2.71 -0.01
CA CYS A 41 1.43 3.38 0.51
C CYS A 41 1.75 4.65 -0.28
N ASP A 42 1.62 4.61 -1.61
CA ASP A 42 1.80 5.78 -2.47
C ASP A 42 0.72 6.84 -2.20
N GLY A 43 -0.52 6.40 -1.91
CA GLY A 43 -1.64 7.27 -1.56
C GLY A 43 -1.38 8.16 -0.34
N PHE A 44 -0.59 7.71 0.63
CA PHE A 44 -0.25 8.53 1.79
C PHE A 44 0.60 9.76 1.41
N SER A 45 1.48 9.65 0.41
CA SER A 45 2.22 10.81 -0.11
C SER A 45 1.29 11.81 -0.81
N TYR A 46 0.26 11.34 -1.52
CA TYR A 46 -0.77 12.19 -2.12
C TYR A 46 -1.58 12.94 -1.05
N ILE A 47 -2.06 12.26 -0.02
CA ILE A 47 -2.82 12.88 1.07
C ILE A 47 -1.98 13.93 1.83
N SER A 48 -0.68 13.69 1.99
CA SER A 48 0.25 14.67 2.60
C SER A 48 0.78 15.71 1.62
N LYS A 49 0.25 15.75 0.37
CA LYS A 49 0.64 16.69 -0.70
C LYS A 49 2.13 16.68 -1.03
N GLN A 50 2.78 15.53 -0.84
CA GLN A 50 4.21 15.36 -1.10
C GLN A 50 4.46 14.83 -2.52
N LYS A 51 4.29 15.71 -3.50
CA LYS A 51 4.52 15.41 -4.93
C LYS A 51 5.91 14.83 -5.19
N GLU A 52 6.00 13.86 -6.10
CA GLU A 52 7.21 13.14 -6.52
C GLU A 52 7.93 12.36 -5.40
N ARG A 53 7.42 12.39 -4.17
CA ARG A 53 8.08 11.72 -3.04
C ARG A 53 8.29 10.22 -3.31
N ASN A 54 7.27 9.53 -3.81
CA ASN A 54 7.35 8.09 -4.10
C ASN A 54 8.30 7.80 -5.25
N LEU A 55 8.30 8.63 -6.30
CA LEU A 55 9.22 8.51 -7.42
C LEU A 55 10.68 8.67 -6.96
N LYS A 56 10.98 9.70 -6.14
CA LYS A 56 12.32 9.96 -5.60
C LYS A 56 12.79 8.79 -4.72
N ILE A 57 11.93 8.26 -3.85
CA ILE A 57 12.24 7.10 -3.02
C ILE A 57 12.59 5.89 -3.90
N LEU A 58 11.75 5.56 -4.87
CA LEU A 58 11.96 4.41 -5.73
C LEU A 58 13.22 4.54 -6.60
N MET A 59 13.42 5.69 -7.23
CA MET A 59 14.59 5.93 -8.10
C MET A 59 15.91 5.83 -7.34
N ASN A 60 15.95 6.33 -6.10
CA ASN A 60 17.17 6.35 -5.31
C ASN A 60 17.43 5.05 -4.54
N HIS A 61 16.41 4.26 -4.23
CA HIS A 61 16.54 3.13 -3.31
C HIS A 61 16.12 1.77 -3.84
N ARG A 62 15.46 1.65 -5.01
CA ARG A 62 15.03 0.33 -5.53
C ARG A 62 16.15 -0.70 -5.67
N ASN A 63 17.39 -0.24 -5.91
CA ASN A 63 18.59 -1.08 -6.05
C ASN A 63 19.41 -1.15 -4.75
N ASP A 64 18.98 -0.45 -3.69
CA ASP A 64 19.64 -0.50 -2.38
C ASP A 64 19.33 -1.83 -1.69
N LYS A 65 20.38 -2.57 -1.29
CA LYS A 65 20.23 -3.85 -0.59
C LYS A 65 19.51 -3.72 0.76
N ARG A 66 19.49 -2.52 1.33
CA ARG A 66 18.70 -2.22 2.55
C ARG A 66 17.22 -2.12 2.22
N TYR A 67 16.85 -1.66 1.01
CA TYR A 67 15.47 -1.59 0.54
C TYR A 67 14.94 -3.00 0.23
N MET A 68 15.65 -3.76 -0.60
CA MET A 68 15.32 -5.13 -0.96
C MET A 68 16.59 -5.95 -1.18
N GLY A 69 16.74 -7.05 -0.44
CA GLY A 69 17.91 -7.90 -0.56
C GLY A 69 17.87 -9.13 0.37
N ALA A 70 18.59 -10.19 -0.03
CA ALA A 70 18.63 -11.45 0.71
C ALA A 70 19.16 -11.28 2.16
N GLY A 71 20.00 -10.29 2.43
CA GLY A 71 20.51 -10.01 3.79
C GLY A 71 19.40 -9.63 4.78
N ASN A 72 18.30 -9.08 4.31
CA ASN A 72 17.16 -8.72 5.16
C ASN A 72 16.41 -9.96 5.66
N LEU A 73 16.45 -11.09 4.92
CA LEU A 73 15.83 -12.35 5.35
C LEU A 73 16.44 -12.86 6.67
N LEU A 74 17.75 -12.67 6.87
CA LEU A 74 18.41 -13.08 8.10
C LEU A 74 18.09 -12.17 9.28
N LYS A 75 17.92 -10.86 9.04
CA LYS A 75 17.73 -9.84 10.08
C LYS A 75 16.25 -9.66 10.44
N GLU A 76 15.38 -9.61 9.45
CA GLU A 76 14.00 -9.19 9.59
C GLU A 76 12.99 -10.23 9.09
N ARG A 77 13.47 -11.42 8.64
CA ARG A 77 12.65 -12.47 8.01
C ARG A 77 11.81 -11.95 6.84
N SER A 78 12.33 -10.93 6.18
CA SER A 78 11.68 -10.24 5.07
C SER A 78 12.70 -10.01 3.95
N LEU A 79 12.27 -10.12 2.70
CA LEU A 79 13.08 -9.75 1.54
C LEU A 79 13.28 -8.22 1.48
N PHE A 80 12.30 -7.46 1.96
CA PHE A 80 12.40 -6.01 2.11
C PHE A 80 12.93 -5.68 3.51
N GLY A 81 13.78 -4.66 3.60
CA GLY A 81 14.23 -4.12 4.88
C GLY A 81 13.12 -3.30 5.53
N LEU A 82 12.37 -3.93 6.43
CA LEU A 82 11.16 -3.34 7.02
C LEU A 82 11.48 -2.04 7.76
N ASP A 83 12.57 -2.03 8.53
CA ASP A 83 12.97 -0.82 9.26
C ASP A 83 13.56 0.24 8.32
N PHE A 84 14.24 -0.17 7.25
CA PHE A 84 14.71 0.80 6.27
C PHE A 84 13.54 1.47 5.53
N VAL A 85 12.58 0.67 5.03
CA VAL A 85 11.46 1.16 4.20
C VAL A 85 10.45 1.94 5.02
N TYR A 86 10.10 1.46 6.23
CA TYR A 86 8.97 1.98 6.99
C TYR A 86 9.35 2.81 8.22
N ASP A 87 10.64 2.93 8.53
CA ASP A 87 11.14 3.81 9.58
C ASP A 87 12.21 4.78 9.05
N THR A 88 13.32 4.27 8.49
CA THR A 88 14.44 5.13 8.05
C THR A 88 14.02 6.07 6.91
N ILE A 89 13.34 5.56 5.89
CA ILE A 89 12.87 6.38 4.76
C ILE A 89 11.90 7.46 5.22
N PRO A 90 10.74 7.14 5.86
CA PRO A 90 9.73 8.14 6.17
C PRO A 90 10.07 9.05 7.36
N ASN A 91 11.01 8.68 8.21
CA ASN A 91 11.36 9.50 9.37
C ASN A 91 12.67 10.26 9.24
N LYS A 92 13.57 9.86 8.30
CA LYS A 92 14.94 10.44 8.19
C LYS A 92 15.30 10.89 6.78
N LEU A 93 15.11 10.02 5.75
CA LEU A 93 15.60 10.30 4.40
C LEU A 93 14.62 11.13 3.58
N TYR A 94 13.33 10.81 3.67
CA TYR A 94 12.21 11.49 3.01
C TYR A 94 11.11 11.71 4.05
N PRO A 95 11.28 12.66 4.98
CA PRO A 95 10.36 12.86 6.09
C PRO A 95 8.92 12.98 5.61
N PHE A 96 8.03 12.23 6.27
CA PHE A 96 6.61 12.28 5.99
C PHE A 96 6.00 13.52 6.63
N ASP A 97 5.21 14.26 5.87
CA ASP A 97 4.54 15.46 6.37
C ASP A 97 3.30 15.12 7.18
N TRP A 98 3.53 14.82 8.45
CA TRP A 98 2.49 14.52 9.42
C TRP A 98 1.52 15.67 9.65
N LYS A 99 1.97 16.92 9.49
CA LYS A 99 1.11 18.08 9.67
C LYS A 99 0.04 18.13 8.60
N THR A 100 0.44 18.15 7.34
CA THR A 100 -0.48 18.14 6.19
C THR A 100 -1.37 16.90 6.19
N PHE A 101 -0.80 15.72 6.52
CA PHE A 101 -1.58 14.48 6.65
C PHE A 101 -2.70 14.61 7.69
N ASN A 102 -2.43 15.14 8.86
CA ASN A 102 -3.43 15.30 9.94
C ASN A 102 -4.50 16.37 9.64
N GLU A 103 -4.24 17.27 8.71
CA GLU A 103 -5.19 18.27 8.24
C GLU A 103 -6.23 17.71 7.24
N TYR A 104 -5.96 16.53 6.67
CA TYR A 104 -6.89 15.87 5.76
C TYR A 104 -8.20 15.48 6.47
N LYS A 105 -9.34 15.82 5.86
CA LYS A 105 -10.69 15.62 6.45
C LYS A 105 -11.46 14.46 5.80
N GLY A 106 -10.84 13.79 4.86
CA GLY A 106 -11.45 12.66 4.18
C GLY A 106 -11.26 11.33 4.92
N THR A 107 -11.62 10.25 4.26
CA THR A 107 -11.51 8.88 4.75
C THR A 107 -10.42 8.14 4.00
N ILE A 108 -9.56 7.42 4.74
CA ILE A 108 -8.55 6.52 4.18
C ILE A 108 -8.84 5.11 4.68
N LYS A 109 -8.96 4.16 3.75
CA LYS A 109 -9.11 2.73 4.07
C LYS A 109 -7.90 1.95 3.56
N VAL A 110 -7.22 1.27 4.46
CA VAL A 110 -6.07 0.41 4.16
C VAL A 110 -6.52 -1.04 4.20
N GLY A 111 -6.57 -1.70 3.03
CA GLY A 111 -6.95 -3.11 2.92
C GLY A 111 -5.83 -4.03 3.40
N VAL A 112 -6.18 -5.01 4.22
CA VAL A 112 -5.30 -6.07 4.74
C VAL A 112 -6.01 -7.41 4.69
N THR A 113 -5.26 -8.52 4.64
CA THR A 113 -5.82 -9.86 4.74
C THR A 113 -5.59 -10.42 6.14
N ASN A 114 -6.66 -10.75 6.85
CA ASN A 114 -6.56 -11.39 8.17
C ASN A 114 -5.93 -12.79 8.02
N ALA A 115 -4.80 -13.03 8.68
CA ALA A 115 -4.03 -14.28 8.54
C ALA A 115 -4.72 -15.51 9.15
N TRP A 116 -5.69 -15.31 10.07
CA TRP A 116 -6.46 -16.43 10.63
C TRP A 116 -7.64 -16.85 9.78
N THR A 117 -8.28 -15.89 9.09
CA THR A 117 -9.55 -16.13 8.39
C THR A 117 -9.43 -16.09 6.88
N GLY A 118 -8.34 -15.55 6.33
CA GLY A 118 -8.14 -15.30 4.89
C GLY A 118 -9.04 -14.20 4.32
N LYS A 119 -9.83 -13.50 5.16
CA LYS A 119 -10.78 -12.47 4.71
C LYS A 119 -10.13 -11.09 4.66
N ALA A 120 -10.62 -10.26 3.74
CA ALA A 120 -10.25 -8.85 3.69
C ALA A 120 -10.80 -8.10 4.91
N GLU A 121 -9.96 -7.26 5.49
CA GLU A 121 -10.32 -6.25 6.49
C GLU A 121 -9.78 -4.88 6.04
N TYR A 122 -10.44 -3.80 6.47
CA TYR A 122 -10.06 -2.45 6.07
C TYR A 122 -9.82 -1.60 7.31
N LYS A 123 -8.58 -1.15 7.46
CA LYS A 123 -8.14 -0.34 8.60
C LYS A 123 -8.34 1.15 8.30
N ASP A 124 -8.58 1.90 9.36
CA ASP A 124 -8.65 3.36 9.29
C ASP A 124 -7.25 3.93 9.07
N GLY A 125 -6.98 4.44 7.87
CA GLY A 125 -5.67 4.99 7.49
C GLY A 125 -5.28 6.23 8.28
N MET A 126 -6.25 6.98 8.82
CA MET A 126 -5.96 8.15 9.67
C MET A 126 -5.30 7.77 11.00
N LYS A 127 -5.33 6.47 11.37
CA LYS A 127 -4.61 5.92 12.54
C LYS A 127 -3.19 5.44 12.21
N LEU A 128 -2.59 5.92 11.11
CA LEU A 128 -1.21 5.61 10.76
C LEU A 128 -0.28 6.04 11.90
N ASP A 129 0.57 5.11 12.36
CA ASP A 129 1.62 5.39 13.35
C ASP A 129 2.97 5.70 12.68
N LYS A 130 3.91 6.28 13.43
CA LYS A 130 5.26 6.61 12.94
C LYS A 130 6.10 5.40 12.52
N LYS A 131 5.71 4.18 12.95
CA LYS A 131 6.34 2.92 12.52
C LYS A 131 5.70 2.36 11.26
N CYS A 132 4.68 3.03 10.73
CA CYS A 132 3.92 2.62 9.55
C CYS A 132 3.39 1.18 9.68
N THR A 133 2.92 0.77 10.87
CA THR A 133 2.55 -0.62 11.19
C THR A 133 1.49 -1.16 10.22
N MET A 134 0.44 -0.38 9.93
CA MET A 134 -0.58 -0.84 8.98
C MET A 134 -0.08 -0.88 7.53
N LEU A 135 0.89 -0.04 7.15
CA LEU A 135 1.52 -0.11 5.81
C LEU A 135 2.43 -1.32 5.69
N ARG A 136 3.16 -1.68 6.74
CA ARG A 136 3.88 -2.96 6.80
C ARG A 136 2.92 -4.13 6.63
N ALA A 137 1.74 -4.10 7.28
CA ALA A 137 0.74 -5.16 7.20
C ALA A 137 0.14 -5.30 5.79
N THR A 138 -0.28 -4.19 5.18
CA THR A 138 -0.88 -4.22 3.83
C THR A 138 0.11 -4.65 2.74
N CYS A 139 1.43 -4.57 2.99
CA CYS A 139 2.49 -5.02 2.08
C CYS A 139 3.09 -6.38 2.46
N ALA A 140 2.60 -7.05 3.49
CA ALA A 140 3.16 -8.30 4.00
C ALA A 140 2.84 -9.49 3.08
N ILE A 141 3.57 -9.64 1.98
CA ILE A 141 3.42 -10.74 1.02
C ILE A 141 3.91 -12.04 1.69
N PRO A 142 3.11 -13.12 1.72
CA PRO A 142 3.52 -14.41 2.25
C PRO A 142 4.84 -14.89 1.63
N PHE A 143 5.66 -15.54 2.43
CA PHE A 143 7.01 -16.03 2.10
C PHE A 143 8.08 -14.93 1.89
N ALA A 144 7.70 -13.70 1.54
CA ALA A 144 8.62 -12.58 1.39
C ALA A 144 8.63 -11.65 2.62
N PHE A 145 7.59 -11.74 3.48
CA PHE A 145 7.42 -10.98 4.71
C PHE A 145 6.89 -11.87 5.84
N PRO A 146 7.21 -11.55 7.12
CA PRO A 146 6.47 -12.09 8.25
C PRO A 146 5.04 -11.54 8.28
N THR A 147 4.14 -12.20 9.01
CA THR A 147 2.87 -11.57 9.38
C THR A 147 3.13 -10.34 10.25
N ILE A 148 2.35 -9.30 10.03
CA ILE A 148 2.43 -8.06 10.83
C ILE A 148 1.19 -7.97 11.72
N LYS A 149 1.40 -7.72 13.01
CA LYS A 149 0.28 -7.55 13.95
C LYS A 149 -0.19 -6.09 13.95
N VAL A 150 -1.50 -5.90 13.77
CA VAL A 150 -2.20 -4.63 13.96
C VAL A 150 -3.32 -4.90 14.97
N ASP A 151 -3.37 -4.15 16.06
CA ASP A 151 -4.34 -4.33 17.16
C ASP A 151 -4.40 -5.80 17.67
N GLY A 152 -3.24 -6.44 17.79
CA GLY A 152 -3.09 -7.82 18.29
C GLY A 152 -3.41 -8.92 17.27
N LYS A 153 -3.97 -8.62 16.10
CA LYS A 153 -4.31 -9.59 15.05
C LYS A 153 -3.22 -9.63 13.97
N PRO A 154 -2.84 -10.82 13.47
CA PRO A 154 -1.87 -10.96 12.39
C PRO A 154 -2.51 -10.71 11.03
N TYR A 155 -1.79 -10.00 10.16
CA TYR A 155 -2.24 -9.67 8.80
C TYR A 155 -1.17 -9.97 7.78
N TYR A 156 -1.64 -10.23 6.57
CA TYR A 156 -0.90 -10.28 5.32
C TYR A 156 -1.35 -9.19 4.35
N ASP A 157 -0.66 -9.11 3.21
CA ASP A 157 -0.96 -8.17 2.11
C ASP A 157 -2.43 -8.19 1.73
N GLY A 158 -3.03 -7.00 1.65
CA GLY A 158 -4.44 -6.84 1.32
C GLY A 158 -4.83 -7.39 -0.05
N GLY A 159 -3.89 -7.36 -1.00
CA GLY A 159 -4.09 -7.88 -2.35
C GLY A 159 -4.27 -9.40 -2.44
N ILE A 160 -4.12 -10.15 -1.34
CA ILE A 160 -4.43 -11.57 -1.31
C ILE A 160 -5.94 -11.80 -1.32
N ALA A 161 -6.67 -11.09 -0.46
CA ALA A 161 -8.12 -11.25 -0.31
C ALA A 161 -8.91 -10.30 -1.21
N ASP A 162 -8.44 -9.05 -1.40
CA ASP A 162 -9.12 -8.06 -2.25
C ASP A 162 -8.10 -7.12 -2.90
N THR A 163 -7.78 -7.36 -4.16
CA THR A 163 -6.75 -6.62 -4.90
C THR A 163 -7.21 -5.21 -5.31
N ILE A 164 -8.50 -5.04 -5.59
CA ILE A 164 -9.13 -3.79 -6.06
C ILE A 164 -10.42 -3.62 -5.29
N PRO A 165 -10.41 -2.94 -4.11
CA PRO A 165 -11.51 -2.95 -3.15
C PRO A 165 -12.70 -2.05 -3.55
N ILE A 166 -13.19 -2.20 -4.79
CA ILE A 166 -14.31 -1.41 -5.30
C ILE A 166 -15.62 -1.68 -4.56
N ARG A 167 -15.88 -2.96 -4.21
CA ARG A 167 -17.10 -3.31 -3.47
C ARG A 167 -17.14 -2.61 -2.13
N ARG A 168 -16.02 -2.59 -1.43
CA ARG A 168 -15.92 -1.88 -0.15
C ARG A 168 -16.15 -0.38 -0.31
N SER A 169 -15.61 0.24 -1.36
CA SER A 169 -15.85 1.66 -1.63
C SER A 169 -17.33 1.96 -1.84
N ILE A 170 -18.03 1.11 -2.60
CA ILE A 170 -19.48 1.24 -2.84
C ILE A 170 -20.27 1.04 -1.53
N GLU A 171 -19.93 0.04 -0.72
CA GLU A 171 -20.53 -0.21 0.61
C GLU A 171 -20.32 0.97 1.57
N ASP A 172 -19.20 1.67 1.48
CA ASP A 172 -18.91 2.88 2.25
C ASP A 172 -19.65 4.13 1.71
N GLY A 173 -20.51 3.97 0.66
CA GLY A 173 -21.38 5.04 0.12
C GLY A 173 -20.75 5.87 -0.99
N ASN A 174 -19.69 5.38 -1.66
CA ASN A 174 -19.08 6.08 -2.79
C ASN A 174 -19.70 5.61 -4.12
N ASP A 175 -20.48 6.46 -4.73
CA ASP A 175 -21.21 6.23 -5.99
C ASP A 175 -20.38 6.48 -7.25
N LYS A 176 -19.29 7.23 -7.12
CA LYS A 176 -18.33 7.53 -8.20
C LYS A 176 -16.93 7.15 -7.75
N ASN A 177 -16.26 6.31 -8.53
CA ASN A 177 -14.93 5.81 -8.17
C ASN A 177 -13.95 5.97 -9.33
N LEU A 178 -12.81 6.66 -9.07
CA LEU A 178 -11.65 6.60 -9.93
C LEU A 178 -10.81 5.38 -9.52
N ILE A 179 -10.67 4.40 -10.41
CA ILE A 179 -9.87 3.20 -10.15
C ILE A 179 -8.54 3.34 -10.89
N VAL A 180 -7.44 3.35 -10.16
CA VAL A 180 -6.10 3.42 -10.73
C VAL A 180 -5.51 2.01 -10.78
N LEU A 181 -5.48 1.45 -11.99
CA LEU A 181 -4.96 0.11 -12.26
C LEU A 181 -3.47 0.16 -12.58
N THR A 182 -2.74 -0.88 -12.21
CA THR A 182 -1.30 -1.02 -12.42
C THR A 182 -0.94 -2.01 -13.52
N ARG A 183 -1.95 -2.54 -14.23
CA ARG A 183 -1.82 -3.48 -15.34
C ARG A 183 -2.42 -2.88 -16.60
N PRO A 184 -1.89 -3.26 -17.79
CA PRO A 184 -2.48 -2.81 -19.05
C PRO A 184 -3.89 -3.36 -19.24
N GLU A 185 -4.66 -2.67 -20.07
CA GLU A 185 -5.99 -3.13 -20.48
C GLU A 185 -5.93 -4.56 -21.04
N GLY A 186 -6.96 -5.35 -20.75
CA GLY A 186 -7.04 -6.76 -21.19
C GLY A 186 -6.21 -7.74 -20.36
N TYR A 187 -5.38 -7.29 -19.40
CA TYR A 187 -4.62 -8.19 -18.55
C TYR A 187 -5.54 -9.14 -17.78
N ARG A 188 -5.24 -10.43 -17.84
CA ARG A 188 -5.86 -11.49 -17.01
C ARG A 188 -4.79 -12.18 -16.20
N LYS A 189 -5.00 -12.27 -14.89
CA LYS A 189 -4.07 -12.96 -14.00
C LYS A 189 -4.16 -14.46 -14.20
N GLU A 190 -3.07 -15.07 -14.62
CA GLU A 190 -2.94 -16.53 -14.68
C GLU A 190 -2.35 -17.06 -13.39
N LEU A 191 -2.80 -18.26 -12.96
CA LEU A 191 -2.19 -18.96 -11.83
C LEU A 191 -0.78 -19.42 -12.24
N SER A 192 0.24 -18.79 -11.66
CA SER A 192 1.63 -19.24 -11.84
C SER A 192 1.82 -20.66 -11.30
N LYS A 193 2.85 -21.38 -11.79
CA LYS A 193 3.19 -22.73 -11.28
C LYS A 193 3.46 -22.71 -9.77
N SER A 194 4.10 -21.65 -9.25
CA SER A 194 4.34 -21.45 -7.82
C SER A 194 3.05 -21.24 -7.02
N ASN A 195 2.07 -20.49 -7.55
CA ASN A 195 0.77 -20.32 -6.88
C ASN A 195 -0.06 -21.60 -6.89
N LYS A 196 0.04 -22.43 -7.96
CA LYS A 196 -0.59 -23.74 -8.00
C LYS A 196 0.03 -24.73 -6.98
N ALA A 197 1.33 -24.63 -6.73
CA ALA A 197 2.00 -25.42 -5.70
C ALA A 197 1.63 -24.96 -4.28
N ALA A 198 1.59 -23.64 -4.04
CA ALA A 198 1.19 -23.09 -2.74
C ALA A 198 -0.28 -23.33 -2.38
N ALA A 199 -1.17 -23.47 -3.36
CA ALA A 199 -2.60 -23.80 -3.12
C ALA A 199 -2.83 -25.27 -2.77
N LYS A 200 -1.80 -26.12 -2.80
CA LYS A 200 -1.86 -27.56 -2.43
C LYS A 200 -1.28 -27.84 -1.04
N LEU A 201 -0.75 -26.83 -0.38
CA LEU A 201 -0.26 -26.86 1.00
C LEU A 201 -1.27 -26.25 1.97
#